data_e6663aced9c4fc69de3c52c02d560d0f
#
_entry.id   e6663aced9c4fc69de3c52c02d560d0f
#
_cell.length_a   1.000
_cell.length_b   1.000
_cell.length_c   1.000
_cell.angle_alpha   90.00
_cell.angle_beta   90.00
_cell.angle_gamma   90.00
#
_symmetry.space_group_name_H-M   'P 1'
#
loop_
_entity.id
_entity.type
_entity.pdbx_description
1 polymer ?
#
loop_
_entity_poly.entity_id
_entity_poly.type
_entity_poly.pdbx_seq_one_letter_code
_entity_poly.pdbx_strand_id
1 'polypeptide(L)'
;MADFVLLYSGGSMPETDEEKARVMKAWDGWYSELGGAIKDGGNPFAPAAKTIGSDGKVGDVSGTLFTGYTILQADSLDAAAGLAKNSPVLQGGGSVTVYEAFDVM
;
A
#
# COMPACT_ATOMS: atom_id res chain seq x y z
N MET A 1 7.09 18.79 -2.25
CA MET A 1 6.86 17.61 -1.40
C MET A 1 7.33 16.36 -2.12
N ALA A 2 7.83 15.40 -1.37
CA ALA A 2 8.28 14.14 -1.95
C ALA A 2 7.12 13.16 -2.10
N ASP A 3 7.28 12.23 -3.03
CA ASP A 3 6.34 11.12 -3.21
C ASP A 3 6.76 9.95 -2.31
N PHE A 4 5.78 9.29 -1.73
CA PHE A 4 6.00 8.13 -0.88
C PHE A 4 5.12 7.00 -1.36
N VAL A 5 5.74 5.83 -1.55
CA VAL A 5 5.03 4.63 -1.98
C VAL A 5 4.73 3.78 -0.74
N LEU A 6 3.46 3.51 -0.53
CA LEU A 6 3.01 2.61 0.53
C LEU A 6 2.77 1.25 -0.11
N LEU A 7 3.47 0.24 0.40
CA LEU A 7 3.30 -1.14 -0.04
C LEU A 7 2.64 -1.93 1.08
N TYR A 8 1.57 -2.61 0.75
CA TYR A 8 0.79 -3.39 1.71
C TYR A 8 1.15 -4.85 1.64
N SER A 9 1.15 -5.52 2.78
CA SER A 9 1.42 -6.96 2.85
C SER A 9 0.62 -7.61 3.97
N GLY A 10 0.31 -8.89 3.80
CA GLY A 10 -0.45 -9.64 4.80
C GLY A 10 -1.90 -9.22 4.88
N GLY A 11 -2.49 -9.50 6.03
CA GLY A 11 -3.90 -9.21 6.26
C GLY A 11 -4.81 -10.34 5.80
N SER A 12 -6.10 -10.17 6.06
CA SER A 12 -7.12 -11.13 5.67
C SER A 12 -8.09 -10.49 4.69
N MET A 13 -8.62 -11.30 3.78
CA MET A 13 -9.65 -10.87 2.84
C MET A 13 -11.01 -10.90 3.54
N PRO A 14 -11.87 -9.90 3.30
CA PRO A 14 -13.23 -9.96 3.81
C PRO A 14 -14.00 -11.11 3.15
N GLU A 15 -14.74 -11.88 3.96
CA GLU A 15 -15.43 -13.08 3.48
C GLU A 15 -16.93 -12.85 3.25
N THR A 16 -17.53 -11.88 3.96
CA THR A 16 -18.95 -11.59 3.87
C THR A 16 -19.18 -10.26 3.19
N ASP A 17 -20.38 -10.04 2.67
CA ASP A 17 -20.76 -8.75 2.07
C ASP A 17 -20.73 -7.63 3.10
N GLU A 18 -21.07 -7.92 4.36
CA GLU A 18 -20.99 -6.94 5.44
C GLU A 18 -19.55 -6.53 5.70
N GLU A 19 -18.63 -7.49 5.73
CA GLU A 19 -17.21 -7.22 5.92
C GLU A 19 -16.64 -6.41 4.76
N LYS A 20 -17.01 -6.75 3.52
CA LYS A 20 -16.60 -6.01 2.34
C LYS A 20 -17.06 -4.56 2.39
N ALA A 21 -18.32 -4.34 2.76
CA ALA A 21 -18.87 -2.99 2.87
C ALA A 21 -18.14 -2.19 3.95
N ARG A 22 -17.82 -2.82 5.07
CA ARG A 22 -17.10 -2.18 6.18
C ARG A 22 -15.68 -1.79 5.77
N VAL A 23 -15.00 -2.68 5.05
CA VAL A 23 -13.64 -2.43 4.56
C VAL A 23 -13.65 -1.29 3.55
N MET A 24 -14.58 -1.28 2.60
CA MET A 24 -14.70 -0.22 1.62
C MET A 24 -14.97 1.13 2.27
N LYS A 25 -15.83 1.15 3.28
CA LYS A 25 -16.13 2.37 4.04
C LYS A 25 -14.88 2.88 4.77
N ALA A 26 -14.09 1.96 5.34
CA ALA A 26 -12.85 2.33 6.02
C ALA A 26 -11.85 2.95 5.05
N TRP A 27 -11.71 2.39 3.85
CA TRP A 27 -10.84 2.94 2.82
C TRP A 27 -11.30 4.32 2.36
N ASP A 28 -12.60 4.48 2.12
CA ASP A 28 -13.17 5.79 1.75
C ASP A 28 -12.92 6.83 2.83
N GLY A 29 -13.07 6.46 4.08
CA GLY A 29 -12.80 7.34 5.22
C GLY A 29 -11.34 7.76 5.30
N TRP A 30 -10.43 6.83 5.09
CA TRP A 30 -9.00 7.12 5.11
C TRP A 30 -8.61 8.01 3.94
N TYR A 31 -9.11 7.72 2.74
CA TYR A 31 -8.86 8.56 1.57
C TYR A 31 -9.39 9.99 1.79
N SER A 32 -10.54 10.13 2.45
CA SER A 32 -11.07 11.44 2.78
C SER A 32 -10.17 12.20 3.76
N GLU A 33 -9.60 11.49 4.75
CA GLU A 33 -8.63 12.09 5.66
C GLU A 33 -7.37 12.56 4.93
N LEU A 34 -6.87 11.77 3.99
CA LEU A 34 -5.67 12.10 3.26
C LEU A 34 -5.88 13.30 2.32
N GLY A 35 -7.05 13.38 1.72
CA GLY A 35 -7.42 14.48 0.82
C GLY A 35 -6.38 14.73 -0.26
N GLY A 36 -5.83 15.94 -0.31
CA GLY A 36 -4.84 16.33 -1.30
C GLY A 36 -3.48 15.66 -1.16
N ALA A 37 -3.23 14.92 -0.07
CA ALA A 37 -1.98 14.18 0.08
C ALA A 37 -1.93 12.94 -0.83
N ILE A 38 -3.05 12.45 -1.30
CA ILE A 38 -3.08 11.31 -2.22
C ILE A 38 -2.64 11.77 -3.60
N LYS A 39 -1.59 11.14 -4.12
CA LYS A 39 -1.19 11.31 -5.53
C LYS A 39 -1.82 10.22 -6.39
N ASP A 40 -1.86 8.99 -5.89
CA ASP A 40 -2.48 7.85 -6.56
C ASP A 40 -3.02 6.93 -5.46
N GLY A 41 -4.33 6.71 -5.45
CA GLY A 41 -4.96 5.83 -4.48
C GLY A 41 -4.51 4.38 -4.62
N GLY A 42 -3.99 4.01 -5.78
CA GLY A 42 -3.44 2.70 -6.03
C GLY A 42 -4.48 1.64 -6.28
N ASN A 43 -4.02 0.42 -6.32
CA ASN A 43 -4.85 -0.76 -6.58
C ASN A 43 -4.31 -1.96 -5.80
N PRO A 44 -5.17 -2.91 -5.48
CA PRO A 44 -4.69 -4.20 -4.98
C PRO A 44 -3.97 -4.96 -6.10
N PHE A 45 -3.00 -5.78 -5.72
CA PHE A 45 -2.29 -6.61 -6.68
C PHE A 45 -2.98 -7.97 -6.82
N ALA A 46 -2.92 -8.53 -8.04
CA ALA A 46 -3.32 -9.91 -8.26
C ALA A 46 -2.37 -10.84 -7.48
N PRO A 47 -2.83 -12.05 -7.12
CA PRO A 47 -2.01 -12.93 -6.27
C PRO A 47 -0.78 -13.52 -6.96
N ALA A 48 -0.70 -13.44 -8.28
CA ALA A 48 0.46 -13.97 -9.02
C ALA A 48 1.50 -12.90 -9.23
N ALA A 49 2.76 -13.23 -8.98
CA ALA A 49 3.87 -12.31 -9.18
C ALA A 49 5.11 -13.09 -9.61
N LYS A 50 6.03 -12.39 -10.26
CA LYS A 50 7.30 -12.96 -10.70
C LYS A 50 8.44 -12.04 -10.29
N THR A 51 9.59 -12.64 -10.01
CA THR A 51 10.83 -11.92 -9.76
C THR A 51 11.81 -12.24 -10.88
N ILE A 52 12.51 -11.22 -11.35
CA ILE A 52 13.57 -11.38 -12.35
C ILE A 52 14.87 -11.05 -11.64
N GLY A 53 15.77 -12.03 -11.59
CA GLY A 53 17.06 -11.85 -10.95
C GLY A 53 18.02 -11.01 -11.77
N SER A 54 19.14 -10.65 -11.18
CA SER A 54 20.16 -9.85 -11.84
C SER A 54 20.78 -10.56 -13.06
N ASP A 55 20.66 -11.89 -13.12
CA ASP A 55 21.09 -12.71 -14.24
C ASP A 55 20.05 -12.78 -15.38
N GLY A 56 18.90 -12.11 -15.20
CA GLY A 56 17.81 -12.09 -16.17
C GLY A 56 16.87 -13.28 -16.07
N LYS A 57 17.07 -14.18 -15.11
CA LYS A 57 16.19 -15.33 -14.96
C LYS A 57 14.92 -14.95 -14.23
N VAL A 58 13.79 -15.44 -14.74
CA VAL A 58 12.48 -15.21 -14.18
C VAL A 58 12.14 -16.36 -13.21
N GLY A 59 11.67 -16.01 -12.03
CA GLY A 59 11.28 -16.99 -11.03
C GLY A 59 10.11 -16.50 -10.18
N ASP A 60 9.73 -17.34 -9.24
CA ASP A 60 8.67 -16.96 -8.31
C ASP A 60 9.20 -16.04 -7.23
N VAL A 61 8.31 -15.21 -6.66
CA VAL A 61 8.68 -14.31 -5.58
C VAL A 61 8.96 -15.12 -4.32
N SER A 62 10.12 -14.84 -3.70
CA SER A 62 10.45 -15.38 -2.37
C SER A 62 10.43 -14.21 -1.38
N GLY A 63 10.08 -14.49 -0.12
CA GLY A 63 9.98 -13.47 0.92
C GLY A 63 8.61 -12.81 0.92
N THR A 64 8.59 -11.50 1.23
CA THR A 64 7.33 -10.78 1.37
C THR A 64 6.64 -10.59 0.03
N LEU A 65 5.36 -10.98 -0.04
CA LEU A 65 4.52 -10.73 -1.20
C LEU A 65 3.62 -9.55 -0.89
N PHE A 66 3.75 -8.47 -1.66
CA PHE A 66 2.93 -7.29 -1.47
C PHE A 66 1.56 -7.47 -2.10
N THR A 67 0.55 -6.86 -1.49
CA THR A 67 -0.85 -7.04 -1.87
C THR A 67 -1.49 -5.81 -2.48
N GLY A 68 -0.81 -4.69 -2.49
CA GLY A 68 -1.32 -3.45 -3.07
C GLY A 68 -0.41 -2.28 -2.79
N TYR A 69 -0.81 -1.11 -3.29
CA TYR A 69 -0.01 0.10 -3.13
C TYR A 69 -0.90 1.36 -3.08
N THR A 70 -0.34 2.42 -2.50
CA THR A 70 -0.86 3.79 -2.56
C THR A 70 0.32 4.73 -2.67
N ILE A 71 0.18 5.84 -3.38
CA ILE A 71 1.22 6.86 -3.48
C ILE A 71 0.73 8.14 -2.84
N LEU A 72 1.49 8.63 -1.86
CA LEU A 72 1.19 9.87 -1.13
C LEU A 72 2.25 10.92 -1.42
N GLN A 73 1.91 12.17 -1.12
CA GLN A 73 2.87 13.26 -1.03
C GLN A 73 2.94 13.72 0.42
N ALA A 74 4.15 13.95 0.92
CA ALA A 74 4.37 14.42 2.28
C ALA A 74 5.70 15.14 2.38
N ASP A 75 5.91 15.89 3.46
CA ASP A 75 7.13 16.67 3.68
C ASP A 75 8.32 15.81 4.11
N SER A 76 8.06 14.65 4.71
CA SER A 76 9.12 13.78 5.21
C SER A 76 8.62 12.35 5.31
N LEU A 77 9.56 11.43 5.48
CA LEU A 77 9.23 10.02 5.70
C LEU A 77 8.39 9.84 6.98
N ASP A 78 8.74 10.58 8.04
CA ASP A 78 7.98 10.51 9.29
C ASP A 78 6.55 11.01 9.10
N ALA A 79 6.35 12.06 8.32
CA ALA A 79 5.02 12.58 8.02
C ALA A 79 4.21 11.55 7.22
N ALA A 80 4.83 10.93 6.21
CA ALA A 80 4.18 9.89 5.41
C ALA A 80 3.80 8.68 6.27
N ALA A 81 4.70 8.24 7.15
CA ALA A 81 4.42 7.15 8.08
C ALA A 81 3.27 7.49 9.03
N GLY A 82 3.22 8.75 9.48
CA GLY A 82 2.12 9.22 10.32
C GLY A 82 0.76 9.11 9.63
N LEU A 83 0.70 9.41 8.33
CA LEU A 83 -0.52 9.24 7.54
C LEU A 83 -0.85 7.76 7.34
N ALA A 84 0.16 6.94 7.10
CA ALA A 84 0.00 5.50 6.84
C ALA A 84 -0.48 4.73 8.07
N LYS A 85 -0.24 5.24 9.27
CA LYS A 85 -0.67 4.59 10.52
C LYS A 85 -2.19 4.37 10.59
N ASN A 86 -2.95 5.14 9.84
CA ASN A 86 -4.41 5.04 9.82
C ASN A 86 -4.95 4.18 8.69
N SER A 87 -4.06 3.52 7.94
CA SER A 87 -4.48 2.68 6.82
C SER A 87 -5.36 1.51 7.28
N PRO A 88 -6.46 1.25 6.58
CA PRO A 88 -7.34 0.12 6.91
C PRO A 88 -6.66 -1.26 6.82
N VAL A 89 -5.55 -1.37 6.09
CA VAL A 89 -4.78 -2.63 6.00
C VAL A 89 -4.37 -3.12 7.39
N LEU A 90 -4.04 -2.19 8.29
CA LEU A 90 -3.61 -2.55 9.65
C LEU A 90 -4.71 -3.20 10.46
N GLN A 91 -5.97 -2.82 10.20
CA GLN A 91 -7.12 -3.39 10.92
C GLN A 91 -7.34 -4.86 10.56
N GLY A 92 -6.96 -5.26 9.37
CA GLY A 92 -7.05 -6.66 8.92
C GLY A 92 -5.83 -7.51 9.27
N GLY A 93 -4.90 -6.98 10.06
CA GLY A 93 -3.69 -7.70 10.43
C GLY A 93 -2.55 -7.55 9.44
N GLY A 94 -2.69 -6.69 8.45
CA GLY A 94 -1.64 -6.44 7.47
C GLY A 94 -0.62 -5.43 7.96
N SER A 95 0.38 -5.19 7.12
CA SER A 95 1.45 -4.23 7.38
C SER A 95 1.60 -3.27 6.21
N VAL A 96 2.13 -2.09 6.49
CA VAL A 96 2.41 -1.07 5.48
C VAL A 96 3.90 -0.74 5.54
N THR A 97 4.58 -0.82 4.41
CA THR A 97 5.97 -0.38 4.29
C THR A 97 5.99 0.90 3.46
N VAL A 98 6.68 1.92 3.95
CA VAL A 98 6.69 3.24 3.33
C VAL A 98 8.07 3.51 2.73
N TYR A 99 8.12 3.81 1.45
CA TYR A 99 9.36 4.17 0.75
C TYR A 99 9.25 5.57 0.18
N GLU A 100 10.30 6.35 0.35
CA GLU A 100 10.39 7.62 -0.37
C GLU A 100 10.86 7.34 -1.79
N ALA A 101 10.14 7.88 -2.78
CA ALA A 101 10.55 7.83 -4.17
C ALA A 101 11.11 9.21 -4.53
N PHE A 102 12.37 9.27 -4.91
CA PHE A 102 13.03 10.52 -5.23
C PHE A 102 13.41 10.59 -6.71
N ASP A 103 13.47 11.81 -7.22
CA ASP A 103 13.84 12.02 -8.61
C ASP A 103 15.35 11.83 -8.77
N VAL A 104 15.74 11.04 -9.77
CA VAL A 104 17.16 10.79 -10.09
C VAL A 104 17.68 11.67 -11.21
N MET A 105 16.78 12.44 -11.83
CA MET A 105 17.16 13.37 -12.91
C MET A 105 16.53 14.73 -12.72
#